data_ad89aa99b76221feb7543f210e156149
#
_entry.id   ad89aa99b76221feb7543f210e156149
#
_cell.length_a   1.000
_cell.length_b   1.000
_cell.length_c   1.000
_cell.angle_alpha   90.00
_cell.angle_beta   90.00
_cell.angle_gamma   90.00
#
_symmetry.space_group_name_H-M   'P 1'
#
loop_
_entity.id
_entity.type
_entity.pdbx_description
1 polymer ?
#
loop_
_entity_poly.entity_id
_entity_poly.type
_entity_poly.pdbx_seq_one_letter_code
_entity_poly.pdbx_strand_id
1 'polypeptide(L)'
;VIFIEANLPNMAQAFRTLGQILSMEERGEELGAFVDETLAMAKENSAKIKEEERVSVMYTSGADGLATNAKGSIQAQVLDIVGVNNAIVVEKVSDKGGGNQINLETAMLANPDVIVFGDKEIVKEVASLDGWKEIKAVKEGKYCTVPSLPYNWLANPPSMNMILGVW
;
A
#
# COMPACT_ATOMS: atom_id res chain seq x y z
N VAL A 1 18.63 -4.22 -23.98
CA VAL A 1 17.54 -3.89 -23.03
C VAL A 1 17.99 -4.33 -21.66
N ILE A 2 17.94 -3.44 -20.68
CA ILE A 2 18.26 -3.74 -19.29
C ILE A 2 16.92 -3.77 -18.54
N PHE A 3 16.67 -4.85 -17.80
CA PHE A 3 15.52 -4.98 -16.90
C PHE A 3 15.99 -4.78 -15.46
N ILE A 4 15.34 -3.87 -14.72
CA ILE A 4 15.62 -3.62 -13.32
C ILE A 4 14.34 -3.91 -12.55
N GLU A 5 14.38 -4.87 -11.65
CA GLU A 5 13.28 -5.18 -10.77
C GLU A 5 13.26 -4.19 -9.60
N ALA A 6 12.25 -3.33 -9.57
CA ALA A 6 12.13 -2.24 -8.60
C ALA A 6 10.90 -2.40 -7.67
N ASN A 7 10.56 -3.63 -7.27
CA ASN A 7 9.64 -3.86 -6.16
C ASN A 7 10.28 -3.43 -4.83
N LEU A 8 9.49 -3.25 -3.77
CA LEU A 8 10.03 -2.77 -2.49
C LEU A 8 11.24 -3.55 -1.97
N PRO A 9 11.24 -4.89 -1.95
CA PRO A 9 12.40 -5.65 -1.48
C PRO A 9 13.68 -5.44 -2.30
N ASN A 10 13.57 -5.15 -3.59
CA ASN A 10 14.69 -4.99 -4.51
C ASN A 10 15.02 -3.52 -4.81
N MET A 11 14.27 -2.58 -4.24
CA MET A 11 14.36 -1.15 -4.58
C MET A 11 15.75 -0.56 -4.27
N ALA A 12 16.37 -0.95 -3.17
CA ALA A 12 17.73 -0.50 -2.83
C ALA A 12 18.74 -0.90 -3.91
N GLN A 13 18.69 -2.17 -4.34
CA GLN A 13 19.54 -2.67 -5.41
C GLN A 13 19.23 -2.02 -6.76
N ALA A 14 17.95 -1.72 -7.01
CA ALA A 14 17.54 -1.01 -8.23
C ALA A 14 18.19 0.39 -8.30
N PHE A 15 18.21 1.15 -7.21
CA PHE A 15 18.89 2.45 -7.15
C PHE A 15 20.40 2.33 -7.38
N ARG A 16 21.07 1.37 -6.74
CA ARG A 16 22.50 1.11 -6.93
C ARG A 16 22.80 0.75 -8.38
N THR A 17 22.02 -0.12 -8.99
CA THR A 17 22.18 -0.52 -10.40
C THR A 17 21.98 0.68 -11.33
N LEU A 18 20.97 1.51 -11.10
CA LEU A 18 20.75 2.73 -11.89
C LEU A 18 21.91 3.71 -11.72
N GLY A 19 22.42 3.89 -10.49
CA GLY A 19 23.58 4.71 -10.23
C GLY A 19 24.79 4.28 -11.07
N GLN A 20 25.09 2.99 -11.12
CA GLN A 20 26.18 2.44 -11.96
C GLN A 20 25.96 2.69 -13.46
N ILE A 21 24.73 2.46 -13.97
CA ILE A 21 24.41 2.64 -15.39
C ILE A 21 24.53 4.10 -15.80
N LEU A 22 24.16 5.03 -14.92
CA LEU A 22 24.12 6.47 -15.18
C LEU A 22 25.41 7.19 -14.77
N SER A 23 26.42 6.48 -14.28
CA SER A 23 27.65 7.06 -13.69
C SER A 23 27.33 8.05 -12.55
N MET A 24 26.41 7.65 -11.68
CA MET A 24 25.93 8.37 -10.50
C MET A 24 25.97 7.46 -9.28
N GLU A 25 27.06 6.73 -9.07
CA GLU A 25 27.22 5.67 -8.08
C GLU A 25 26.96 6.18 -6.66
N GLU A 26 27.50 7.35 -6.32
CA GLU A 26 27.30 7.98 -5.01
C GLU A 26 25.81 8.24 -4.71
N ARG A 27 25.07 8.77 -5.69
CA ARG A 27 23.63 9.00 -5.55
C ARG A 27 22.83 7.69 -5.50
N GLY A 28 23.25 6.70 -6.29
CA GLY A 28 22.68 5.35 -6.26
C GLY A 28 22.83 4.70 -4.89
N GLU A 29 24.00 4.84 -4.26
CA GLU A 29 24.27 4.32 -2.92
C GLU A 29 23.48 5.07 -1.83
N GLU A 30 23.45 6.40 -1.88
CA GLU A 30 22.66 7.22 -0.94
C GLU A 30 21.18 6.80 -0.92
N LEU A 31 20.56 6.66 -2.10
CA LEU A 31 19.18 6.24 -2.22
C LEU A 31 18.97 4.78 -1.81
N GLY A 32 19.90 3.90 -2.15
CA GLY A 32 19.89 2.50 -1.74
C GLY A 32 19.96 2.35 -0.22
N ALA A 33 20.87 3.07 0.43
CA ALA A 33 21.01 3.07 1.88
C ALA A 33 19.72 3.57 2.58
N PHE A 34 19.12 4.65 2.08
CA PHE A 34 17.84 5.14 2.62
C PHE A 34 16.74 4.08 2.55
N VAL A 35 16.64 3.34 1.44
CA VAL A 35 15.67 2.24 1.31
C VAL A 35 15.96 1.12 2.30
N ASP A 36 17.23 0.67 2.39
CA ASP A 36 17.62 -0.41 3.30
C ASP A 36 17.33 -0.05 4.76
N GLU A 37 17.65 1.16 5.19
CA GLU A 37 17.39 1.65 6.55
C GLU A 37 15.90 1.72 6.84
N THR A 38 15.10 2.24 5.90
CA THR A 38 13.63 2.32 6.03
C THR A 38 13.00 0.94 6.17
N LEU A 39 13.39 0.00 5.30
CA LEU A 39 12.85 -1.37 5.34
C LEU A 39 13.31 -2.12 6.61
N ALA A 40 14.55 -1.91 7.05
CA ALA A 40 15.05 -2.51 8.28
C ALA A 40 14.27 -2.00 9.51
N MET A 41 14.05 -0.69 9.60
CA MET A 41 13.25 -0.06 10.65
C MET A 41 11.80 -0.59 10.66
N ALA A 42 11.15 -0.65 9.52
CA ALA A 42 9.78 -1.15 9.41
C ALA A 42 9.69 -2.62 9.85
N LYS A 43 10.63 -3.45 9.41
CA LYS A 43 10.69 -4.86 9.80
C LYS A 43 10.93 -5.03 11.30
N GLU A 44 11.84 -4.25 11.89
CA GLU A 44 12.10 -4.28 13.32
C GLU A 44 10.87 -3.87 14.13
N ASN A 45 10.18 -2.80 13.71
CA ASN A 45 8.99 -2.32 14.39
C ASN A 45 7.82 -3.29 14.24
N SER A 46 7.59 -3.81 13.03
CA SER A 46 6.55 -4.82 12.77
C SER A 46 6.75 -6.10 13.59
N ALA A 47 8.01 -6.52 13.82
CA ALA A 47 8.33 -7.70 14.62
C ALA A 47 8.02 -7.54 16.12
N LYS A 48 7.86 -6.30 16.60
CA LYS A 48 7.50 -6.01 18.01
C LYS A 48 5.99 -6.09 18.26
N ILE A 49 5.19 -6.09 17.19
CA ILE A 49 3.73 -6.12 17.26
C ILE A 49 3.28 -7.58 17.25
N LYS A 50 2.58 -8.00 18.30
CA LYS A 50 2.00 -9.34 18.34
C LYS A 50 0.85 -9.46 17.34
N GLU A 51 0.59 -10.68 16.88
CA GLU A 51 -0.45 -10.98 15.89
C GLU A 51 -1.81 -10.42 16.29
N GLU A 52 -2.19 -10.61 17.56
CA GLU A 52 -3.46 -10.14 18.13
C GLU A 52 -3.57 -8.62 18.31
N GLU A 53 -2.44 -7.92 18.24
CA GLU A 53 -2.38 -6.44 18.36
C GLU A 53 -2.31 -5.74 17.00
N ARG A 54 -2.22 -6.51 15.91
CA ARG A 54 -2.12 -5.95 14.56
C ARG A 54 -3.44 -5.32 14.13
N VAL A 55 -3.35 -4.09 13.66
CA VAL A 55 -4.50 -3.34 13.13
C VAL A 55 -4.96 -3.95 11.81
N SER A 56 -6.26 -4.14 11.67
CA SER A 56 -6.88 -4.58 10.42
C SER A 56 -7.04 -3.39 9.49
N VAL A 57 -6.37 -3.41 8.34
CA VAL A 57 -6.36 -2.32 7.38
C VAL A 57 -6.92 -2.79 6.05
N MET A 58 -7.86 -2.05 5.51
CA MET A 58 -8.35 -2.22 4.14
C MET A 58 -7.76 -1.12 3.26
N TYR A 59 -6.96 -1.49 2.26
CA TYR A 59 -6.63 -0.59 1.15
C TYR A 59 -7.64 -0.77 0.03
N THR A 60 -8.12 0.32 -0.50
CA THR A 60 -9.08 0.30 -1.61
C THR A 60 -8.88 1.49 -2.55
N SER A 61 -9.27 1.31 -3.79
CA SER A 61 -9.17 2.30 -4.87
C SER A 61 -10.42 2.27 -5.75
N GLY A 62 -10.42 3.10 -6.78
CA GLY A 62 -11.58 3.27 -7.65
C GLY A 62 -12.56 4.31 -7.09
N ALA A 63 -13.39 4.86 -7.98
CA ALA A 63 -14.35 5.91 -7.62
C ALA A 63 -15.43 5.44 -6.62
N ASP A 64 -15.72 4.15 -6.62
CA ASP A 64 -16.65 3.49 -5.69
C ASP A 64 -15.96 2.95 -4.43
N GLY A 65 -14.62 2.99 -4.37
CA GLY A 65 -13.84 2.44 -3.28
C GLY A 65 -13.88 0.92 -3.18
N LEU A 66 -14.22 0.21 -4.24
CA LEU A 66 -14.43 -1.24 -4.22
C LEU A 66 -13.38 -2.03 -5.03
N ALA A 67 -12.28 -1.38 -5.43
CA ALA A 67 -11.14 -2.07 -6.02
C ALA A 67 -10.03 -2.23 -4.99
N THR A 68 -9.56 -3.46 -4.75
CA THR A 68 -8.49 -3.78 -3.80
C THR A 68 -7.38 -4.59 -4.44
N ASN A 69 -6.29 -4.80 -3.73
CA ASN A 69 -5.10 -5.48 -4.22
C ASN A 69 -4.98 -6.87 -3.61
N ALA A 70 -4.62 -7.85 -4.45
CA ALA A 70 -4.37 -9.21 -4.00
C ALA A 70 -3.18 -9.27 -3.05
N LYS A 71 -3.25 -10.15 -2.05
CA LYS A 71 -2.12 -10.46 -1.17
C LYS A 71 -0.92 -10.92 -2.00
N GLY A 72 0.26 -10.42 -1.66
CA GLY A 72 1.50 -10.73 -2.37
C GLY A 72 1.68 -10.02 -3.71
N SER A 73 0.72 -9.18 -4.14
CA SER A 73 0.91 -8.30 -5.29
C SER A 73 1.89 -7.18 -4.94
N ILE A 74 2.53 -6.60 -5.96
CA ILE A 74 3.42 -5.44 -5.76
C ILE A 74 2.69 -4.28 -5.05
N GLN A 75 1.39 -4.16 -5.27
CA GLN A 75 0.56 -3.12 -4.69
C GLN A 75 0.25 -3.34 -3.20
N ALA A 76 0.38 -4.57 -2.70
CA ALA A 76 0.16 -4.88 -1.28
C ALA A 76 1.43 -4.82 -0.43
N GLN A 77 2.60 -4.68 -1.05
CA GLN A 77 3.91 -4.81 -0.38
C GLN A 77 4.10 -3.84 0.79
N VAL A 78 3.59 -2.61 0.70
CA VAL A 78 3.71 -1.65 1.80
C VAL A 78 2.97 -2.16 3.03
N LEU A 79 1.73 -2.63 2.88
CA LEU A 79 0.93 -3.17 3.98
C LEU A 79 1.60 -4.42 4.60
N ASP A 80 2.15 -5.29 3.77
CA ASP A 80 2.85 -6.50 4.22
C ASP A 80 4.10 -6.14 5.05
N ILE A 81 4.85 -5.11 4.64
CA ILE A 81 6.09 -4.69 5.32
C ILE A 81 5.81 -4.00 6.65
N VAL A 82 4.82 -3.14 6.72
CA VAL A 82 4.47 -2.45 7.98
C VAL A 82 3.77 -3.36 8.98
N GLY A 83 3.42 -4.59 8.59
CA GLY A 83 2.95 -5.62 9.49
C GLY A 83 1.51 -5.43 9.98
N VAL A 84 0.66 -4.79 9.17
CA VAL A 84 -0.77 -4.73 9.44
C VAL A 84 -1.48 -5.99 8.94
N ASN A 85 -2.65 -6.29 9.47
CA ASN A 85 -3.52 -7.30 8.92
C ASN A 85 -4.28 -6.72 7.73
N ASN A 86 -4.01 -7.23 6.52
CA ASN A 86 -4.82 -6.86 5.36
C ASN A 86 -6.23 -7.44 5.53
N ALA A 87 -7.21 -6.56 5.71
CA ALA A 87 -8.60 -6.94 6.01
C ALA A 87 -9.27 -7.71 4.87
N ILE A 88 -8.83 -7.50 3.63
CA ILE A 88 -9.38 -8.16 2.45
C ILE A 88 -8.27 -8.87 1.70
N VAL A 89 -8.33 -10.18 1.70
CA VAL A 89 -7.40 -11.02 0.94
C VAL A 89 -8.13 -11.51 -0.31
N VAL A 90 -7.65 -11.08 -1.47
CA VAL A 90 -8.12 -11.58 -2.76
C VAL A 90 -7.08 -12.57 -3.28
N GLU A 91 -7.49 -13.81 -3.52
CA GLU A 91 -6.55 -14.89 -3.91
C GLU A 91 -6.07 -14.75 -5.36
N LYS A 92 -6.85 -14.11 -6.21
CA LYS A 92 -6.54 -13.99 -7.63
C LYS A 92 -6.12 -12.57 -7.99
N VAL A 93 -4.90 -12.46 -8.51
CA VAL A 93 -4.43 -11.21 -9.09
C VAL A 93 -5.22 -10.93 -10.37
N SER A 94 -5.81 -9.74 -10.47
CA SER A 94 -6.43 -9.30 -11.71
C SER A 94 -5.36 -8.97 -12.75
N ASP A 95 -5.54 -9.47 -13.96
CA ASP A 95 -4.70 -9.11 -15.12
C ASP A 95 -4.98 -7.69 -15.64
N LYS A 96 -5.98 -7.01 -15.05
CA LYS A 96 -6.37 -5.64 -15.41
C LYS A 96 -5.80 -4.65 -14.39
N GLY A 97 -5.20 -3.58 -14.85
CA GLY A 97 -4.49 -2.58 -14.05
C GLY A 97 -5.34 -1.77 -13.05
N GLY A 98 -6.55 -2.20 -12.71
CA GLY A 98 -7.44 -1.52 -11.75
C GLY A 98 -7.60 -2.24 -10.40
N GLY A 99 -6.82 -3.30 -10.14
CA GLY A 99 -7.00 -4.12 -8.94
C GLY A 99 -8.14 -5.14 -9.08
N ASN A 100 -8.46 -5.82 -7.99
CA ASN A 100 -9.56 -6.78 -7.94
C ASN A 100 -10.81 -6.09 -7.41
N GLN A 101 -11.90 -6.18 -8.17
CA GLN A 101 -13.18 -5.65 -7.75
C GLN A 101 -13.78 -6.53 -6.65
N ILE A 102 -14.20 -5.91 -5.56
CA ILE A 102 -15.00 -6.52 -4.50
C ILE A 102 -16.39 -5.89 -4.48
N ASN A 103 -17.31 -6.47 -3.74
CA ASN A 103 -18.59 -5.84 -3.46
C ASN A 103 -18.61 -5.19 -2.07
N LEU A 104 -19.56 -4.30 -1.84
CA LEU A 104 -19.67 -3.58 -0.57
C LEU A 104 -19.95 -4.53 0.61
N GLU A 105 -20.65 -5.63 0.38
CA GLU A 105 -20.91 -6.65 1.40
C GLU A 105 -19.61 -7.27 1.90
N THR A 106 -18.67 -7.57 0.99
CA THR A 106 -17.33 -8.05 1.35
C THR A 106 -16.59 -7.04 2.23
N ALA A 107 -16.66 -5.75 1.90
CA ALA A 107 -16.04 -4.69 2.72
C ALA A 107 -16.71 -4.57 4.11
N MET A 108 -18.04 -4.69 4.17
CA MET A 108 -18.81 -4.68 5.42
C MET A 108 -18.49 -5.89 6.30
N LEU A 109 -18.37 -7.08 5.71
CA LEU A 109 -18.02 -8.32 6.43
C LEU A 109 -16.58 -8.27 6.97
N ALA A 110 -15.66 -7.73 6.20
CA ALA A 110 -14.27 -7.54 6.63
C ALA A 110 -14.16 -6.58 7.81
N ASN A 111 -15.04 -5.57 7.87
CA ASN A 111 -15.20 -4.61 8.95
C ASN A 111 -13.86 -4.09 9.52
N PRO A 112 -12.99 -3.49 8.69
CA PRO A 112 -11.63 -3.12 9.05
C PRO A 112 -11.59 -2.08 10.18
N ASP A 113 -10.47 -2.03 10.90
CA ASP A 113 -10.19 -0.98 11.89
C ASP A 113 -9.84 0.35 11.24
N VAL A 114 -9.18 0.30 10.06
CA VAL A 114 -8.76 1.48 9.29
C VAL A 114 -8.99 1.22 7.80
N ILE A 115 -9.42 2.26 7.09
CA ILE A 115 -9.52 2.23 5.61
C ILE A 115 -8.57 3.27 5.01
N VAL A 116 -7.75 2.82 4.06
CA VAL A 116 -6.89 3.69 3.26
C VAL A 116 -7.40 3.73 1.84
N PHE A 117 -7.90 4.88 1.42
CA PHE A 117 -8.43 5.09 0.07
C PHE A 117 -7.32 5.60 -0.87
N GLY A 118 -7.20 4.96 -2.02
CA GLY A 118 -6.33 5.41 -3.10
C GLY A 118 -6.92 6.59 -3.89
N ASP A 119 -8.24 6.80 -3.80
CA ASP A 119 -8.96 7.89 -4.44
C ASP A 119 -9.50 8.87 -3.40
N LYS A 120 -9.20 10.16 -3.59
CA LYS A 120 -9.61 11.22 -2.65
C LYS A 120 -11.10 11.61 -2.76
N GLU A 121 -11.73 11.32 -3.89
CA GLU A 121 -13.11 11.78 -4.10
C GLU A 121 -14.09 11.00 -3.24
N ILE A 122 -13.92 9.68 -3.14
CA ILE A 122 -14.80 8.86 -2.29
C ILE A 122 -14.72 9.26 -0.80
N VAL A 123 -13.57 9.71 -0.32
CA VAL A 123 -13.40 10.10 1.09
C VAL A 123 -14.29 11.28 1.48
N LYS A 124 -14.65 12.14 0.53
CA LYS A 124 -15.54 13.28 0.78
C LYS A 124 -16.98 12.84 1.09
N GLU A 125 -17.38 11.69 0.61
CA GLU A 125 -18.78 11.22 0.63
C GLU A 125 -18.96 9.93 1.45
N VAL A 126 -17.89 9.19 1.71
CA VAL A 126 -17.95 7.83 2.27
C VAL A 126 -18.80 7.73 3.55
N ALA A 127 -18.75 8.74 4.41
CA ALA A 127 -19.53 8.78 5.64
C ALA A 127 -21.05 8.92 5.43
N SER A 128 -21.48 9.34 4.24
CA SER A 128 -22.89 9.48 3.87
C SER A 128 -23.40 8.36 2.95
N LEU A 129 -22.49 7.56 2.38
CA LEU A 129 -22.87 6.48 1.47
C LEU A 129 -23.46 5.30 2.23
N ASP A 130 -24.59 4.80 1.74
CA ASP A 130 -25.23 3.62 2.30
C ASP A 130 -24.30 2.40 2.23
N GLY A 131 -24.30 1.64 3.33
CA GLY A 131 -23.37 0.52 3.51
C GLY A 131 -21.99 0.96 4.03
N TRP A 132 -21.33 1.91 3.41
CA TRP A 132 -20.04 2.43 3.88
C TRP A 132 -20.13 3.01 5.30
N LYS A 133 -21.16 3.79 5.58
CA LYS A 133 -21.42 4.37 6.91
C LYS A 133 -21.61 3.34 8.02
N GLU A 134 -21.89 2.07 7.67
CA GLU A 134 -22.04 0.98 8.63
C GLU A 134 -20.73 0.31 9.04
N ILE A 135 -19.67 0.51 8.27
CA ILE A 135 -18.33 -0.03 8.56
C ILE A 135 -17.72 0.69 9.75
N LYS A 136 -17.13 -0.06 10.70
CA LYS A 136 -16.52 0.46 11.93
C LYS A 136 -15.56 1.62 11.66
N ALA A 137 -14.62 1.43 10.74
CA ALA A 137 -13.64 2.47 10.40
C ALA A 137 -14.30 3.78 9.94
N VAL A 138 -15.40 3.70 9.18
CA VAL A 138 -16.14 4.89 8.72
C VAL A 138 -16.88 5.54 9.89
N LYS A 139 -17.58 4.77 10.73
CA LYS A 139 -18.26 5.27 11.93
C LYS A 139 -17.33 5.99 12.89
N GLU A 140 -16.10 5.49 13.03
CA GLU A 140 -15.10 6.03 13.94
C GLU A 140 -14.22 7.12 13.31
N GLY A 141 -14.43 7.46 12.03
CA GLY A 141 -13.62 8.43 11.31
C GLY A 141 -12.17 7.96 11.06
N LYS A 142 -11.93 6.65 11.12
CA LYS A 142 -10.61 6.03 10.93
C LYS A 142 -10.38 5.66 9.46
N TYR A 143 -10.39 6.65 8.61
CA TYR A 143 -10.09 6.49 7.20
C TYR A 143 -9.33 7.71 6.67
N CYS A 144 -8.51 7.48 5.67
CA CYS A 144 -7.68 8.52 5.05
C CYS A 144 -7.46 8.24 3.57
N THR A 145 -6.90 9.20 2.87
CA THR A 145 -6.35 8.99 1.55
C THR A 145 -4.85 8.81 1.61
N VAL A 146 -4.32 7.98 0.73
CA VAL A 146 -2.87 7.90 0.54
C VAL A 146 -2.38 9.16 -0.20
N PRO A 147 -1.22 9.73 0.18
CA PRO A 147 -0.58 10.76 -0.62
C PRO A 147 -0.31 10.24 -2.04
N SER A 148 -0.66 11.05 -3.05
CA SER A 148 -0.61 10.62 -4.46
C SER A 148 0.14 11.57 -5.39
N LEU A 149 0.80 12.59 -4.86
CA LEU A 149 1.61 13.53 -5.63
C LEU A 149 3.10 13.41 -5.26
N PRO A 150 4.01 13.34 -6.26
CA PRO A 150 3.75 13.20 -7.71
C PRO A 150 3.23 11.81 -8.09
N TYR A 151 3.44 10.78 -7.26
CA TYR A 151 2.96 9.41 -7.43
C TYR A 151 2.42 8.86 -6.13
N ASN A 152 1.49 7.90 -6.24
CA ASN A 152 0.89 7.23 -5.09
C ASN A 152 1.95 6.53 -4.21
N TRP A 153 1.84 6.69 -2.89
CA TRP A 153 2.82 6.15 -1.94
C TRP A 153 2.58 4.69 -1.57
N LEU A 154 1.45 4.10 -1.98
CA LEU A 154 1.17 2.69 -1.71
C LEU A 154 1.23 1.83 -2.98
N ALA A 155 0.32 2.08 -3.92
CA ALA A 155 0.01 1.05 -4.89
C ALA A 155 -0.21 1.50 -6.34
N ASN A 156 -0.88 2.62 -6.60
CA ASN A 156 -1.37 2.96 -7.94
C ASN A 156 -0.93 4.34 -8.44
N PRO A 157 -0.03 4.38 -9.43
CA PRO A 157 0.76 3.26 -9.95
C PRO A 157 1.86 2.87 -8.96
N PRO A 158 2.33 1.59 -8.95
CA PRO A 158 3.54 1.21 -8.21
C PRO A 158 4.72 2.07 -8.65
N SER A 159 5.42 2.65 -7.71
CA SER A 159 6.53 3.56 -7.97
C SER A 159 7.55 3.53 -6.84
N MET A 160 8.67 4.21 -7.02
CA MET A 160 9.67 4.38 -5.97
C MET A 160 9.12 5.10 -4.72
N ASN A 161 8.00 5.82 -4.85
CA ASN A 161 7.34 6.47 -3.71
C ASN A 161 6.73 5.48 -2.72
N MET A 162 6.62 4.20 -3.07
CA MET A 162 6.16 3.16 -2.13
C MET A 162 7.02 3.08 -0.87
N ILE A 163 8.32 3.45 -0.94
CA ILE A 163 9.16 3.53 0.24
C ILE A 163 8.70 4.61 1.23
N LEU A 164 8.08 5.69 0.73
CA LEU A 164 7.50 6.74 1.57
C LEU A 164 6.21 6.28 2.25
N GLY A 165 5.51 5.33 1.67
CA GLY A 165 4.31 4.72 2.25
C GLY A 165 4.60 3.81 3.44
N VAL A 166 5.86 3.47 3.68
CA VAL A 166 6.30 2.69 4.84
C VAL A 166 6.36 3.53 6.12
N TRP A 167 6.47 4.86 5.99
CA TRP A 167 6.44 5.84 7.10
C TRP A 167 5.00 6.15 7.53
#